data_353d89877caf236982a95b1a912936fa
#
_entry.id   353d89877caf236982a95b1a912936fa
#
_cell.length_a   1.000
_cell.length_b   1.000
_cell.length_c   1.000
_cell.angle_alpha   90.00
_cell.angle_beta   90.00
_cell.angle_gamma   90.00
#
_symmetry.space_group_name_H-M   'P 1'
#
loop_
_entity.id
_entity.type
_entity.pdbx_description
1 polymer ?
#
loop_
_entity_poly.entity_id
_entity_poly.type
_entity_poly.pdbx_seq_one_letter_code
_entity_poly.pdbx_strand_id
1 'polypeptide(L)'
;MHKQRFALAITVVLQALLIFPLCVVAQRLPRANPESVGMSSERLEHLDAVMQRYIDANMLAGSVSLVARQGKVVHLKAQGDRYIEENEPMKDDAIFVIMSMTKPIVSTALMMLFEEGYFLLDDPISKYLPEFSEKMVLVETAEGTKRVPADRPITFRHVLSHTAGVDPARNLLTPEEQAQSRRKATLEETIVARAPLPLAFHPGDEWRYGSSTDYVAILVERISGQRLDKFLQERIFDPLGMADTHYKVPASKVDRVAAAYSPTGPSNTIQLRRVPEASEPTSYFGGVAGLSSTAPDYFRFSQMILNGGELNGVRLLSPSTVNLMITNHTGDFPIYIKGSDGYGFGLGFSMVTDPAKARQAITPGTFGWGGAWGTVFWIDPTEELITILMVQITSYRHFNIRQDIANMAMQAITESLYAGQQKIRGYKEIPRRR
;
A
#
# COMPACT_ATOMS: atom_id res chain seq x y z
N MET A 1 -82.85 10.80 -9.06
CA MET A 1 -81.68 11.19 -8.23
C MET A 1 -80.73 10.03 -8.15
N HIS A 2 -79.78 9.91 -9.12
CA HIS A 2 -78.83 8.82 -9.21
C HIS A 2 -77.48 9.25 -8.63
N LYS A 3 -77.01 8.54 -7.61
CA LYS A 3 -75.66 8.68 -7.09
C LYS A 3 -74.74 7.70 -7.85
N GLN A 4 -73.88 8.23 -8.71
CA GLN A 4 -72.79 7.46 -9.28
C GLN A 4 -71.63 7.38 -8.29
N ARG A 5 -71.23 6.18 -7.93
CA ARG A 5 -69.98 5.88 -7.18
C ARG A 5 -68.81 5.67 -8.17
N PHE A 6 -67.83 6.56 -8.19
CA PHE A 6 -66.57 6.29 -8.86
C PHE A 6 -65.71 5.42 -7.96
N ALA A 7 -65.37 4.23 -8.48
CA ALA A 7 -64.34 3.34 -7.89
C ALA A 7 -63.01 3.66 -8.53
N LEU A 8 -62.06 4.16 -7.70
CA LEU A 8 -60.66 4.41 -8.10
C LEU A 8 -59.89 3.11 -7.95
N ALA A 9 -59.48 2.49 -9.05
CA ALA A 9 -58.61 1.32 -9.04
C ALA A 9 -57.16 1.81 -8.96
N ILE A 10 -56.52 1.59 -7.82
CA ILE A 10 -55.07 1.81 -7.65
C ILE A 10 -54.35 0.55 -8.11
N THR A 11 -53.70 0.64 -9.28
CA THR A 11 -52.83 -0.42 -9.80
C THR A 11 -51.43 -0.24 -9.16
N VAL A 12 -51.11 -1.03 -8.16
CA VAL A 12 -49.76 -1.12 -7.60
C VAL A 12 -48.91 -1.96 -8.52
N VAL A 13 -48.01 -1.34 -9.27
CA VAL A 13 -46.97 -2.01 -10.04
C VAL A 13 -45.84 -2.37 -9.07
N LEU A 14 -45.77 -3.64 -8.67
CA LEU A 14 -44.66 -4.19 -7.92
C LEU A 14 -43.48 -4.38 -8.89
N GLN A 15 -42.53 -3.45 -8.95
CA GLN A 15 -41.23 -3.67 -9.58
C GLN A 15 -40.42 -4.61 -8.67
N ALA A 16 -40.43 -5.90 -8.99
CA ALA A 16 -39.48 -6.85 -8.41
C ALA A 16 -38.08 -6.52 -8.99
N LEU A 17 -37.26 -5.82 -8.22
CA LEU A 17 -35.82 -5.73 -8.46
C LEU A 17 -35.25 -7.15 -8.29
N LEU A 18 -35.02 -7.84 -9.41
CA LEU A 18 -34.21 -9.06 -9.47
C LEU A 18 -32.78 -8.67 -9.09
N ILE A 19 -32.45 -8.77 -7.81
CA ILE A 19 -31.05 -8.75 -7.33
C ILE A 19 -30.46 -10.09 -7.80
N PHE A 20 -29.88 -10.09 -9.00
CA PHE A 20 -28.95 -11.16 -9.37
C PHE A 20 -27.74 -11.04 -8.47
N PRO A 21 -27.38 -12.08 -7.70
CA PRO A 21 -26.07 -12.12 -7.08
C PRO A 21 -25.07 -12.10 -8.24
N LEU A 22 -24.33 -10.97 -8.38
CA LEU A 22 -23.14 -10.96 -9.21
C LEU A 22 -22.18 -11.98 -8.57
N CYS A 23 -22.19 -13.22 -9.11
CA CYS A 23 -21.08 -14.12 -8.91
C CYS A 23 -19.85 -13.42 -9.49
N VAL A 24 -19.05 -12.80 -8.63
CA VAL A 24 -17.72 -12.30 -8.99
C VAL A 24 -16.87 -13.55 -9.27
N VAL A 25 -16.97 -14.06 -10.49
CA VAL A 25 -16.00 -15.02 -11.00
C VAL A 25 -14.68 -14.27 -10.99
N ALA A 26 -13.70 -14.76 -10.24
CA ALA A 26 -12.37 -14.19 -10.21
C ALA A 26 -11.88 -14.02 -11.66
N GLN A 27 -11.91 -12.78 -12.15
CA GLN A 27 -11.52 -12.49 -13.53
C GLN A 27 -10.08 -12.91 -13.71
N ARG A 28 -9.80 -13.71 -14.74
CA ARG A 28 -8.42 -14.09 -15.10
C ARG A 28 -7.61 -12.84 -15.33
N LEU A 29 -6.34 -12.85 -14.87
CA LEU A 29 -5.42 -11.76 -15.14
C LEU A 29 -5.28 -11.56 -16.66
N PRO A 30 -5.32 -10.31 -17.13
CA PRO A 30 -5.10 -10.00 -18.54
C PRO A 30 -3.64 -10.27 -18.90
N ARG A 31 -3.32 -11.38 -19.54
CA ARG A 31 -1.96 -11.78 -19.93
C ARG A 31 -1.66 -11.40 -21.38
N ALA A 32 -0.39 -11.08 -21.67
CA ALA A 32 0.11 -10.84 -23.01
C ALA A 32 1.57 -11.30 -23.14
N ASN A 33 2.04 -11.48 -24.38
CA ASN A 33 3.47 -11.63 -24.64
C ASN A 33 4.19 -10.30 -24.39
N PRO A 34 5.35 -10.28 -23.73
CA PRO A 34 6.11 -9.06 -23.44
C PRO A 34 6.34 -8.17 -24.66
N GLU A 35 6.68 -8.77 -25.80
CA GLU A 35 6.96 -8.08 -27.06
C GLU A 35 5.75 -7.27 -27.57
N SER A 36 4.53 -7.72 -27.28
CA SER A 36 3.30 -7.01 -27.71
C SER A 36 3.05 -5.70 -26.96
N VAL A 37 3.78 -5.44 -25.89
CA VAL A 37 3.73 -4.21 -25.10
C VAL A 37 5.11 -3.55 -24.96
N GLY A 38 6.03 -3.80 -25.89
CA GLY A 38 7.35 -3.18 -25.95
C GLY A 38 8.30 -3.61 -24.84
N MET A 39 8.22 -4.88 -24.41
CA MET A 39 9.16 -5.50 -23.46
C MET A 39 9.81 -6.73 -24.10
N SER A 40 10.92 -7.19 -23.55
CA SER A 40 11.65 -8.38 -24.00
C SER A 40 11.45 -9.55 -23.03
N SER A 41 10.95 -10.68 -23.55
CA SER A 41 10.87 -11.95 -22.80
C SER A 41 12.24 -12.39 -22.29
N GLU A 42 13.28 -12.35 -23.15
CA GLU A 42 14.65 -12.72 -22.80
C GLU A 42 15.19 -11.89 -21.63
N ARG A 43 14.91 -10.57 -21.63
CA ARG A 43 15.34 -9.68 -20.55
C ARG A 43 14.56 -9.88 -19.26
N LEU A 44 13.32 -10.32 -19.31
CA LEU A 44 12.54 -10.71 -18.12
C LEU A 44 13.12 -11.97 -17.46
N GLU A 45 13.79 -12.87 -18.21
CA GLU A 45 14.50 -14.01 -17.62
C GLU A 45 15.65 -13.58 -16.70
N HIS A 46 16.21 -12.38 -16.89
CA HIS A 46 17.22 -11.84 -15.95
C HIS A 46 16.61 -11.59 -14.56
N LEU A 47 15.32 -11.23 -14.49
CA LEU A 47 14.60 -11.10 -13.21
C LEU A 47 14.53 -12.47 -12.51
N ASP A 48 14.13 -13.52 -13.25
CA ASP A 48 14.09 -14.88 -12.73
C ASP A 48 15.45 -15.33 -12.23
N ALA A 49 16.50 -15.08 -13.01
CA ALA A 49 17.86 -15.43 -12.64
C ALA A 49 18.36 -14.69 -11.37
N VAL A 50 17.95 -13.42 -11.19
CA VAL A 50 18.29 -12.66 -9.97
C VAL A 50 17.59 -13.28 -8.75
N MET A 51 16.29 -13.57 -8.84
CA MET A 51 15.56 -14.19 -7.73
C MET A 51 16.09 -15.58 -7.40
N GLN A 52 16.40 -16.38 -8.44
CA GLN A 52 16.99 -17.72 -8.26
C GLN A 52 18.34 -17.66 -7.53
N ARG A 53 19.22 -16.69 -7.84
CA ARG A 53 20.48 -16.51 -7.11
C ARG A 53 20.29 -16.28 -5.60
N TYR A 54 19.28 -15.52 -5.20
CA TYR A 54 18.96 -15.36 -3.77
C TYR A 54 18.48 -16.65 -3.13
N ILE A 55 17.70 -17.46 -3.85
CA ILE A 55 17.21 -18.76 -3.38
C ILE A 55 18.38 -19.76 -3.29
N ASP A 56 19.21 -19.89 -4.32
CA ASP A 56 20.36 -20.78 -4.37
C ASP A 56 21.41 -20.45 -3.30
N ALA A 57 21.54 -19.17 -2.94
CA ALA A 57 22.38 -18.69 -1.86
C ALA A 57 21.77 -18.91 -0.47
N ASN A 58 20.58 -19.55 -0.39
CA ASN A 58 19.81 -19.73 0.84
C ASN A 58 19.54 -18.40 1.58
N MET A 59 19.29 -17.33 0.83
CA MET A 59 18.94 -15.99 1.34
C MET A 59 17.44 -15.71 1.26
N LEU A 60 16.70 -16.44 0.43
CA LEU A 60 15.23 -16.46 0.32
C LEU A 60 14.75 -17.91 0.25
N ALA A 61 13.61 -18.21 0.86
CA ALA A 61 12.93 -19.48 0.67
C ALA A 61 12.32 -19.57 -0.73
N GLY A 62 11.63 -18.52 -1.13
CA GLY A 62 11.01 -18.41 -2.43
C GLY A 62 10.42 -17.03 -2.66
N SER A 63 9.91 -16.80 -3.86
CA SER A 63 9.35 -15.53 -4.30
C SER A 63 8.21 -15.72 -5.30
N VAL A 64 7.32 -14.72 -5.36
CA VAL A 64 6.42 -14.50 -6.50
C VAL A 64 6.68 -13.11 -7.03
N SER A 65 7.10 -13.02 -8.31
CA SER A 65 7.31 -11.78 -9.03
C SER A 65 6.24 -11.58 -10.10
N LEU A 66 5.73 -10.35 -10.22
CA LEU A 66 4.77 -9.97 -11.26
C LEU A 66 5.24 -8.68 -11.93
N VAL A 67 5.23 -8.67 -13.26
CA VAL A 67 5.39 -7.46 -14.06
C VAL A 67 4.21 -7.34 -15.01
N ALA A 68 3.61 -6.16 -15.05
CA ALA A 68 2.54 -5.84 -15.99
C ALA A 68 2.83 -4.50 -16.66
N ARG A 69 2.50 -4.39 -17.95
CA ARG A 69 2.63 -3.17 -18.72
C ARG A 69 1.40 -2.95 -19.60
N GLN A 70 0.95 -1.69 -19.71
CA GLN A 70 -0.25 -1.32 -20.47
C GLN A 70 -1.47 -2.19 -20.11
N GLY A 71 -1.65 -2.43 -18.80
CA GLY A 71 -2.74 -3.24 -18.25
C GLY A 71 -2.63 -4.75 -18.52
N LYS A 72 -1.49 -5.25 -19.05
CA LYS A 72 -1.27 -6.67 -19.35
C LYS A 72 -0.16 -7.26 -18.49
N VAL A 73 -0.45 -8.38 -17.82
CA VAL A 73 0.58 -9.15 -17.10
C VAL A 73 1.45 -9.87 -18.13
N VAL A 74 2.72 -9.49 -18.18
CA VAL A 74 3.73 -10.03 -19.09
C VAL A 74 4.67 -11.00 -18.41
N HIS A 75 4.71 -10.98 -17.07
CA HIS A 75 5.52 -11.87 -16.25
C HIS A 75 4.76 -12.17 -14.94
N LEU A 76 4.63 -13.42 -14.58
CA LEU A 76 4.18 -13.90 -13.28
C LEU A 76 4.87 -15.23 -13.01
N LYS A 77 5.81 -15.22 -12.07
CA LYS A 77 6.71 -16.34 -11.79
C LYS A 77 6.78 -16.62 -10.29
N ALA A 78 6.54 -17.86 -9.93
CA ALA A 78 6.82 -18.41 -8.61
C ALA A 78 8.12 -19.21 -8.65
N GLN A 79 9.02 -19.04 -7.67
CA GLN A 79 10.31 -19.72 -7.58
C GLN A 79 10.61 -20.11 -6.13
N GLY A 80 11.34 -21.21 -5.93
CA GLY A 80 11.70 -21.75 -4.62
C GLY A 80 10.52 -22.34 -3.87
N ASP A 81 10.61 -22.33 -2.54
CA ASP A 81 9.65 -22.98 -1.65
C ASP A 81 8.76 -21.97 -0.93
N ARG A 82 7.49 -22.32 -0.76
CA ARG A 82 6.54 -21.66 0.11
C ARG A 82 6.83 -22.01 1.58
N TYR A 83 7.26 -23.26 1.82
CA TYR A 83 7.62 -23.78 3.13
C TYR A 83 8.73 -24.83 2.97
N ILE A 84 9.98 -24.46 3.30
CA ILE A 84 11.17 -25.29 3.06
C ILE A 84 11.09 -26.61 3.86
N GLU A 85 10.70 -26.52 5.14
CA GLU A 85 10.71 -27.67 6.07
C GLU A 85 9.75 -28.79 5.66
N GLU A 86 8.72 -28.46 4.87
CA GLU A 86 7.75 -29.41 4.33
C GLU A 86 7.97 -29.70 2.83
N ASN A 87 9.02 -29.15 2.21
CA ASN A 87 9.32 -29.25 0.79
C ASN A 87 8.12 -28.81 -0.11
N GLU A 88 7.40 -27.75 0.30
CA GLU A 88 6.26 -27.25 -0.42
C GLU A 88 6.67 -26.15 -1.40
N PRO A 89 6.54 -26.37 -2.72
CA PRO A 89 6.97 -25.40 -3.72
C PRO A 89 6.11 -24.13 -3.68
N MET A 90 6.72 -22.99 -4.02
CA MET A 90 6.04 -21.73 -4.20
C MET A 90 5.08 -21.81 -5.39
N LYS A 91 3.90 -21.21 -5.26
CA LYS A 91 2.91 -21.06 -6.33
C LYS A 91 2.56 -19.60 -6.54
N ASP A 92 2.08 -19.25 -7.73
CA ASP A 92 1.75 -17.87 -8.11
C ASP A 92 0.55 -17.29 -7.35
N ASP A 93 -0.25 -18.15 -6.72
CA ASP A 93 -1.38 -17.82 -5.86
C ASP A 93 -1.05 -17.86 -4.36
N ALA A 94 0.22 -17.97 -3.97
CA ALA A 94 0.64 -17.98 -2.58
C ALA A 94 0.26 -16.67 -1.87
N ILE A 95 -0.17 -16.80 -0.61
CA ILE A 95 -0.61 -15.70 0.25
C ILE A 95 0.55 -15.23 1.13
N PHE A 96 0.85 -13.95 1.08
CA PHE A 96 1.95 -13.32 1.81
C PHE A 96 1.41 -12.29 2.81
N VAL A 97 2.01 -12.20 3.99
CA VAL A 97 1.79 -11.09 4.92
C VAL A 97 2.45 -9.84 4.32
N ILE A 98 1.65 -8.87 3.90
CA ILE A 98 2.15 -7.71 3.13
C ILE A 98 2.62 -6.54 3.99
N MET A 99 2.50 -6.64 5.32
CA MET A 99 2.98 -5.64 6.26
C MET A 99 2.56 -4.21 5.84
N SER A 100 3.50 -3.29 5.67
CA SER A 100 3.23 -1.89 5.35
C SER A 100 2.63 -1.63 3.97
N MET A 101 2.55 -2.61 3.08
CA MET A 101 1.75 -2.51 1.86
C MET A 101 0.22 -2.43 2.17
N THR A 102 -0.18 -2.63 3.43
CA THR A 102 -1.52 -2.30 3.95
C THR A 102 -1.84 -0.80 3.83
N LYS A 103 -0.84 0.08 4.01
CA LYS A 103 -1.02 1.53 4.09
C LYS A 103 -1.68 2.17 2.85
N PRO A 104 -1.22 1.88 1.61
CA PRO A 104 -1.87 2.42 0.42
C PRO A 104 -3.35 2.07 0.32
N ILE A 105 -3.71 0.83 0.67
CA ILE A 105 -5.10 0.35 0.65
C ILE A 105 -5.96 1.13 1.66
N VAL A 106 -5.47 1.29 2.90
CA VAL A 106 -6.19 2.02 3.96
C VAL A 106 -6.26 3.52 3.65
N SER A 107 -5.21 4.10 3.06
CA SER A 107 -5.25 5.49 2.60
C SER A 107 -6.27 5.68 1.48
N THR A 108 -6.38 4.73 0.54
CA THR A 108 -7.42 4.73 -0.49
C THR A 108 -8.82 4.72 0.12
N ALA A 109 -9.07 3.91 1.16
CA ALA A 109 -10.33 3.88 1.88
C ALA A 109 -10.71 5.24 2.46
N LEU A 110 -9.76 5.95 3.10
CA LEU A 110 -10.03 7.29 3.61
C LEU A 110 -10.29 8.29 2.48
N MET A 111 -9.57 8.18 1.36
CA MET A 111 -9.79 9.07 0.20
C MET A 111 -11.10 8.81 -0.53
N MET A 112 -11.71 7.63 -0.42
CA MET A 112 -13.09 7.41 -0.86
C MET A 112 -14.07 8.26 -0.02
N LEU A 113 -13.88 8.33 1.28
CA LEU A 113 -14.69 9.19 2.16
C LEU A 113 -14.42 10.69 1.95
N PHE A 114 -13.20 11.06 1.50
CA PHE A 114 -12.90 12.40 1.04
C PHE A 114 -13.77 12.78 -0.19
N GLU A 115 -13.88 11.90 -1.19
CA GLU A 115 -14.73 12.13 -2.37
C GLU A 115 -16.23 12.19 -2.02
N GLU A 116 -16.63 11.48 -0.97
CA GLU A 116 -18.00 11.54 -0.44
C GLU A 116 -18.29 12.85 0.34
N GLY A 117 -17.29 13.74 0.50
CA GLY A 117 -17.45 15.05 1.09
C GLY A 117 -17.46 15.10 2.62
N TYR A 118 -17.01 14.05 3.30
CA TYR A 118 -17.00 14.03 4.76
C TYR A 118 -15.99 15.00 5.39
N PHE A 119 -14.89 15.28 4.69
CA PHE A 119 -13.82 16.16 5.16
C PHE A 119 -13.02 16.78 4.00
N LEU A 120 -12.28 17.84 4.30
CA LEU A 120 -11.21 18.39 3.47
C LEU A 120 -9.85 17.97 4.04
N LEU A 121 -8.81 17.93 3.19
CA LEU A 121 -7.47 17.49 3.62
C LEU A 121 -6.90 18.33 4.77
N ASP A 122 -7.23 19.61 4.84
CA ASP A 122 -6.75 20.54 5.86
C ASP A 122 -7.73 20.71 7.03
N ASP A 123 -8.85 19.98 7.05
CA ASP A 123 -9.70 19.86 8.23
C ASP A 123 -8.92 19.21 9.37
N PRO A 124 -9.12 19.63 10.63
CA PRO A 124 -8.53 18.96 11.78
C PRO A 124 -9.15 17.57 11.98
N ILE A 125 -8.31 16.57 12.28
CA ILE A 125 -8.81 15.21 12.59
C ILE A 125 -9.68 15.20 13.84
N SER A 126 -9.55 16.19 14.72
CA SER A 126 -10.39 16.33 15.92
C SER A 126 -11.89 16.50 15.61
N LYS A 127 -12.27 16.78 14.39
CA LYS A 127 -13.66 16.73 13.91
C LYS A 127 -14.28 15.33 14.14
N TYR A 128 -13.49 14.27 14.05
CA TYR A 128 -13.90 12.87 14.26
C TYR A 128 -13.17 12.18 15.42
N LEU A 129 -12.06 12.76 15.87
CA LEU A 129 -11.24 12.31 16.99
C LEU A 129 -11.08 13.45 17.99
N PRO A 130 -12.15 13.85 18.72
CA PRO A 130 -12.14 15.02 19.60
C PRO A 130 -11.06 14.96 20.69
N GLU A 131 -10.61 13.77 21.06
CA GLU A 131 -9.49 13.52 21.97
C GLU A 131 -8.14 14.07 21.48
N PHE A 132 -8.04 14.49 20.20
CA PHE A 132 -6.86 15.10 19.59
C PHE A 132 -7.00 16.61 19.34
N SER A 133 -8.00 17.26 19.94
CA SER A 133 -8.24 18.71 19.77
C SER A 133 -7.11 19.57 20.33
N GLU A 134 -6.53 19.16 21.46
CA GLU A 134 -5.44 19.88 22.12
C GLU A 134 -4.23 18.96 22.25
N LYS A 135 -3.12 19.35 21.63
CA LYS A 135 -1.89 18.56 21.62
C LYS A 135 -0.70 19.37 22.14
N MET A 136 0.14 18.69 22.93
CA MET A 136 1.45 19.19 23.29
C MET A 136 2.50 18.62 22.34
N VAL A 137 3.56 19.35 22.12
CA VAL A 137 4.71 19.00 21.27
C VAL A 137 5.96 18.95 22.12
N LEU A 138 6.85 18.01 21.85
CA LEU A 138 8.19 17.94 22.40
C LEU A 138 9.12 18.85 21.59
N VAL A 139 9.69 19.87 22.23
CA VAL A 139 10.61 20.81 21.59
C VAL A 139 11.96 20.77 22.33
N GLU A 140 13.03 20.56 21.57
CA GLU A 140 14.39 20.65 22.09
C GLU A 140 14.76 22.12 22.37
N THR A 141 15.30 22.39 23.57
CA THR A 141 15.80 23.70 23.98
C THR A 141 17.22 23.57 24.55
N ALA A 142 17.92 24.67 24.76
CA ALA A 142 19.24 24.65 25.38
C ALA A 142 19.22 24.03 26.80
N GLU A 143 18.06 23.99 27.46
CA GLU A 143 17.85 23.47 28.82
C GLU A 143 17.30 22.02 28.79
N GLY A 144 17.15 21.40 27.63
CA GLY A 144 16.57 20.08 27.45
C GLY A 144 15.20 20.10 26.74
N THR A 145 14.54 18.96 26.65
CA THR A 145 13.24 18.83 26.00
C THR A 145 12.12 19.41 26.84
N LYS A 146 11.34 20.34 26.27
CA LYS A 146 10.15 20.95 26.88
C LYS A 146 8.88 20.54 26.13
N ARG A 147 7.72 20.65 26.80
CA ARG A 147 6.40 20.47 26.20
C ARG A 147 5.75 21.82 26.00
N VAL A 148 5.37 22.10 24.76
CA VAL A 148 4.67 23.33 24.39
C VAL A 148 3.36 22.98 23.68
N PRO A 149 2.34 23.84 23.66
CA PRO A 149 1.16 23.64 22.84
C PRO A 149 1.54 23.51 21.36
N ALA A 150 0.82 22.67 20.62
CA ALA A 150 1.00 22.58 19.17
C ALA A 150 0.56 23.90 18.51
N ASP A 151 1.33 24.40 17.55
CA ASP A 151 1.05 25.65 16.83
C ASP A 151 -0.17 25.54 15.92
N ARG A 152 -0.51 24.32 15.54
CA ARG A 152 -1.63 24.01 14.65
C ARG A 152 -2.20 22.62 14.92
N PRO A 153 -3.46 22.37 14.56
CA PRO A 153 -4.08 21.05 14.73
C PRO A 153 -3.46 20.01 13.78
N ILE A 154 -3.57 18.74 14.15
CA ILE A 154 -3.32 17.62 13.24
C ILE A 154 -4.44 17.61 12.19
N THR A 155 -4.12 17.56 10.91
CA THR A 155 -5.08 17.49 9.81
C THR A 155 -5.09 16.09 9.16
N PHE A 156 -6.10 15.82 8.31
CA PHE A 156 -6.15 14.61 7.49
C PHE A 156 -4.93 14.49 6.58
N ARG A 157 -4.46 15.60 5.99
CA ARG A 157 -3.22 15.65 5.21
C ARG A 157 -2.03 15.14 6.02
N HIS A 158 -1.88 15.61 7.25
CA HIS A 158 -0.76 15.26 8.11
C HIS A 158 -0.70 13.75 8.41
N VAL A 159 -1.82 13.10 8.72
CA VAL A 159 -1.84 11.66 8.99
C VAL A 159 -1.63 10.82 7.74
N LEU A 160 -2.14 11.25 6.57
CA LEU A 160 -1.96 10.58 5.29
C LEU A 160 -0.52 10.69 4.75
N SER A 161 0.19 11.79 5.05
CA SER A 161 1.55 12.07 4.55
C SER A 161 2.67 11.77 5.56
N HIS A 162 2.36 11.22 6.74
CA HIS A 162 3.34 11.01 7.82
C HIS A 162 4.01 12.27 8.37
N THR A 163 3.31 13.41 8.33
CA THR A 163 3.78 14.70 8.88
C THR A 163 3.04 15.11 10.16
N ALA A 164 2.33 14.19 10.81
CA ALA A 164 1.49 14.48 11.97
C ALA A 164 2.24 14.55 13.31
N GLY A 165 3.47 14.06 13.40
CA GLY A 165 4.25 14.04 14.64
C GLY A 165 3.76 13.05 15.71
N VAL A 166 2.90 12.10 15.39
CA VAL A 166 2.21 11.20 16.35
C VAL A 166 3.08 10.10 16.96
N ASP A 167 4.34 10.00 16.59
CA ASP A 167 5.30 9.00 17.08
C ASP A 167 6.48 9.64 17.80
N PRO A 168 6.30 10.13 19.05
CA PRO A 168 7.39 10.69 19.83
C PRO A 168 8.42 9.60 20.18
N ALA A 169 9.69 10.01 20.31
CA ALA A 169 10.75 9.11 20.69
C ALA A 169 10.49 8.53 22.09
N ARG A 170 10.56 7.21 22.22
CA ARG A 170 10.15 6.50 23.43
C ARG A 170 10.93 6.92 24.68
N ASN A 171 12.20 7.25 24.54
CA ASN A 171 13.06 7.74 25.63
C ASN A 171 12.67 9.12 26.16
N LEU A 172 11.83 9.87 25.44
CA LEU A 172 11.30 11.18 25.86
C LEU A 172 9.92 11.06 26.55
N LEU A 173 9.40 9.85 26.68
CA LEU A 173 8.14 9.55 27.33
C LEU A 173 8.34 9.02 28.74
N THR A 174 7.42 9.37 29.67
CA THR A 174 7.37 8.75 31.00
C THR A 174 7.03 7.24 30.89
N PRO A 175 7.28 6.44 31.94
CA PRO A 175 6.90 5.02 31.94
C PRO A 175 5.40 4.80 31.66
N GLU A 176 4.52 5.66 32.18
CA GLU A 176 3.07 5.62 31.95
C GLU A 176 2.74 5.90 30.48
N GLU A 177 3.35 6.92 29.89
CA GLU A 177 3.17 7.25 28.48
C GLU A 177 3.72 6.16 27.57
N GLN A 178 4.85 5.54 27.93
CA GLN A 178 5.36 4.36 27.21
C GLN A 178 4.37 3.18 27.25
N ALA A 179 3.66 3.00 28.38
CA ALA A 179 2.60 2.00 28.47
C ALA A 179 1.36 2.38 27.63
N GLN A 180 1.00 3.67 27.58
CA GLN A 180 -0.07 4.18 26.72
C GLN A 180 0.26 4.05 25.23
N SER A 181 1.53 4.21 24.82
CA SER A 181 1.97 4.09 23.44
C SER A 181 1.84 2.69 22.84
N ARG A 182 1.73 1.66 23.71
CA ARG A 182 1.62 0.26 23.28
C ARG A 182 0.26 -0.02 22.64
N ARG A 183 0.26 -0.94 21.67
CA ARG A 183 -0.95 -1.48 21.09
C ARG A 183 -1.86 -2.11 22.16
N LYS A 184 -3.15 -1.86 22.08
CA LYS A 184 -4.22 -2.46 22.90
C LYS A 184 -4.96 -3.54 22.09
N ALA A 185 -6.06 -4.06 22.66
CA ALA A 185 -6.84 -5.13 22.03
C ALA A 185 -7.53 -4.68 20.73
N THR A 186 -7.98 -3.43 20.68
CA THR A 186 -8.64 -2.86 19.49
C THR A 186 -7.88 -1.64 18.97
N LEU A 187 -8.15 -1.25 17.71
CA LEU A 187 -7.63 -0.02 17.13
C LEU A 187 -8.13 1.20 17.92
N GLU A 188 -9.42 1.25 18.22
CA GLU A 188 -10.05 2.30 19.02
C GLU A 188 -9.34 2.52 20.36
N GLU A 189 -9.21 1.45 21.17
CA GLU A 189 -8.50 1.53 22.45
C GLU A 189 -7.06 1.98 22.32
N THR A 190 -6.38 1.59 21.23
CA THR A 190 -4.99 1.99 20.95
C THR A 190 -4.90 3.49 20.68
N ILE A 191 -5.76 4.03 19.83
CA ILE A 191 -5.74 5.43 19.45
C ILE A 191 -6.16 6.31 20.62
N VAL A 192 -7.23 5.97 21.35
CA VAL A 192 -7.67 6.70 22.54
C VAL A 192 -6.58 6.71 23.62
N ALA A 193 -5.91 5.58 23.87
CA ALA A 193 -4.80 5.53 24.83
C ALA A 193 -3.61 6.44 24.44
N ARG A 194 -3.42 6.70 23.15
CA ARG A 194 -2.35 7.60 22.63
C ARG A 194 -2.74 9.07 22.66
N ALA A 195 -3.99 9.43 22.88
CA ALA A 195 -4.45 10.82 22.86
C ALA A 195 -3.68 11.74 23.83
N PRO A 196 -3.34 11.33 25.08
CA PRO A 196 -2.57 12.17 26.00
C PRO A 196 -1.09 12.34 25.61
N LEU A 197 -0.54 11.51 24.72
CA LEU A 197 0.89 11.55 24.36
C LEU A 197 1.23 12.86 23.64
N PRO A 198 2.41 13.44 23.92
CA PRO A 198 2.88 14.59 23.14
C PRO A 198 3.22 14.19 21.72
N LEU A 199 3.18 15.15 20.80
CA LEU A 199 3.69 14.99 19.45
C LEU A 199 5.24 15.11 19.45
N ALA A 200 5.87 14.48 18.48
CA ALA A 200 7.31 14.53 18.27
C ALA A 200 7.79 15.88 17.72
N PHE A 201 6.92 16.57 16.96
CA PHE A 201 7.14 17.86 16.31
C PHE A 201 5.79 18.51 15.99
N HIS A 202 5.76 19.81 15.66
CA HIS A 202 4.53 20.48 15.24
C HIS A 202 4.00 19.87 13.95
N PRO A 203 2.68 19.58 13.84
CA PRO A 203 2.11 18.98 12.64
C PRO A 203 2.48 19.74 11.37
N GLY A 204 3.11 19.05 10.41
CA GLY A 204 3.55 19.63 9.15
C GLY A 204 5.01 20.12 9.12
N ASP A 205 5.77 20.08 10.21
CA ASP A 205 7.14 20.57 10.23
C ASP A 205 8.18 19.53 9.82
N GLU A 206 7.89 18.25 9.99
CA GLU A 206 8.78 17.14 9.64
C GLU A 206 8.03 15.96 9.03
N TRP A 207 8.78 15.10 8.35
CA TRP A 207 8.30 13.78 7.95
C TRP A 207 8.86 12.70 8.87
N ARG A 208 7.99 11.88 9.45
CA ARG A 208 8.40 10.74 10.28
C ARG A 208 7.53 9.53 10.05
N TYR A 209 8.13 8.49 9.48
CA TYR A 209 7.43 7.23 9.25
C TYR A 209 7.10 6.52 10.55
N GLY A 210 5.83 6.12 10.70
CA GLY A 210 5.39 5.43 11.91
C GLY A 210 3.93 5.00 11.89
N SER A 211 3.22 5.27 12.97
CA SER A 211 1.86 4.81 13.21
C SER A 211 0.76 5.69 12.60
N SER A 212 1.09 6.73 11.86
CA SER A 212 0.11 7.67 11.29
C SER A 212 -1.05 6.99 10.56
N THR A 213 -0.81 5.87 9.87
CA THR A 213 -1.88 5.16 9.15
C THR A 213 -2.85 4.41 10.08
N ASP A 214 -2.52 4.17 11.36
CA ASP A 214 -3.52 3.72 12.33
C ASP A 214 -4.54 4.83 12.62
N TYR A 215 -4.11 6.11 12.57
CA TYR A 215 -5.04 7.26 12.65
C TYR A 215 -5.90 7.37 11.39
N VAL A 216 -5.33 7.08 10.20
CA VAL A 216 -6.11 6.96 8.97
C VAL A 216 -7.17 5.86 9.10
N ALA A 217 -6.79 4.71 9.65
CA ALA A 217 -7.68 3.56 9.84
C ALA A 217 -8.86 3.87 10.78
N ILE A 218 -8.59 4.47 11.94
CA ILE A 218 -9.65 4.82 12.88
C ILE A 218 -10.56 5.93 12.33
N LEU A 219 -10.04 6.84 11.52
CA LEU A 219 -10.85 7.85 10.82
C LEU A 219 -11.81 7.19 9.83
N VAL A 220 -11.38 6.14 9.11
CA VAL A 220 -12.30 5.35 8.27
C VAL A 220 -13.41 4.76 9.12
N GLU A 221 -13.11 4.14 10.27
CA GLU A 221 -14.13 3.55 11.15
C GLU A 221 -15.10 4.61 11.72
N ARG A 222 -14.56 5.73 12.22
CA ARG A 222 -15.38 6.80 12.83
C ARG A 222 -16.28 7.53 11.83
N ILE A 223 -15.80 7.76 10.60
CA ILE A 223 -16.57 8.44 9.56
C ILE A 223 -17.61 7.51 8.96
N SER A 224 -17.23 6.26 8.63
CA SER A 224 -18.14 5.32 7.97
C SER A 224 -19.11 4.60 8.92
N GLY A 225 -18.79 4.55 10.21
CA GLY A 225 -19.52 3.73 11.20
C GLY A 225 -19.28 2.23 11.02
N GLN A 226 -18.34 1.83 10.18
CA GLN A 226 -18.00 0.42 9.90
C GLN A 226 -16.61 0.08 10.44
N ARG A 227 -16.44 -1.14 10.93
CA ARG A 227 -15.11 -1.65 11.27
C ARG A 227 -14.25 -1.77 10.01
N LEU A 228 -12.95 -1.44 10.10
CA LEU A 228 -12.06 -1.31 8.96
C LEU A 228 -12.01 -2.55 8.05
N ASP A 229 -11.94 -3.78 8.63
CA ASP A 229 -11.91 -5.00 7.85
C ASP A 229 -13.17 -5.19 7.00
N LYS A 230 -14.33 -4.76 7.49
CA LYS A 230 -15.60 -4.80 6.76
C LYS A 230 -15.65 -3.75 5.67
N PHE A 231 -15.25 -2.52 6.00
CA PHE A 231 -15.19 -1.45 5.01
C PHE A 231 -14.28 -1.82 3.83
N LEU A 232 -13.07 -2.32 4.10
CA LEU A 232 -12.14 -2.73 3.04
C LEU A 232 -12.68 -3.90 2.21
N GLN A 233 -13.31 -4.89 2.86
CA GLN A 233 -13.90 -6.03 2.17
C GLN A 233 -14.99 -5.57 1.19
N GLU A 234 -15.96 -4.81 1.67
CA GLU A 234 -17.16 -4.42 0.91
C GLU A 234 -16.87 -3.34 -0.14
N ARG A 235 -15.95 -2.41 0.16
CA ARG A 235 -15.73 -1.22 -0.65
C ARG A 235 -14.51 -1.30 -1.56
N ILE A 236 -13.55 -2.21 -1.29
CA ILE A 236 -12.32 -2.34 -2.08
C ILE A 236 -12.13 -3.77 -2.57
N PHE A 237 -12.11 -4.78 -1.67
CA PHE A 237 -11.70 -6.13 -2.08
C PHE A 237 -12.74 -6.81 -2.96
N ASP A 238 -14.01 -6.83 -2.57
CA ASP A 238 -15.09 -7.45 -3.35
C ASP A 238 -15.26 -6.76 -4.72
N PRO A 239 -15.34 -5.41 -4.80
CA PRO A 239 -15.46 -4.73 -6.09
C PRO A 239 -14.28 -4.95 -7.05
N LEU A 240 -13.06 -5.06 -6.53
CA LEU A 240 -11.87 -5.32 -7.34
C LEU A 240 -11.59 -6.81 -7.59
N GLY A 241 -12.35 -7.71 -6.97
CA GLY A 241 -12.13 -9.16 -7.05
C GLY A 241 -10.85 -9.62 -6.34
N MET A 242 -10.44 -8.95 -5.25
CA MET A 242 -9.29 -9.28 -4.42
C MET A 242 -9.64 -10.36 -3.39
N ALA A 243 -10.01 -11.55 -3.89
CA ALA A 243 -10.58 -12.63 -3.08
C ALA A 243 -9.63 -13.25 -2.05
N ASP A 244 -8.33 -13.03 -2.21
CA ASP A 244 -7.26 -13.58 -1.36
C ASP A 244 -6.55 -12.51 -0.50
N THR A 245 -7.18 -11.35 -0.36
CA THR A 245 -6.69 -10.26 0.49
C THR A 245 -7.47 -10.20 1.80
N HIS A 246 -6.79 -10.40 2.94
CA HIS A 246 -7.45 -10.62 4.22
C HIS A 246 -6.67 -10.00 5.38
N TYR A 247 -7.37 -9.46 6.40
CA TYR A 247 -6.80 -9.30 7.74
C TYR A 247 -6.66 -10.64 8.48
N LYS A 248 -7.60 -11.55 8.22
CA LYS A 248 -7.60 -12.92 8.76
C LYS A 248 -7.68 -13.89 7.61
N VAL A 249 -6.58 -14.58 7.34
CA VAL A 249 -6.58 -15.65 6.33
C VAL A 249 -7.49 -16.78 6.81
N PRO A 250 -8.52 -17.17 6.02
CA PRO A 250 -9.39 -18.29 6.38
C PRO A 250 -8.62 -19.61 6.50
N ALA A 251 -9.04 -20.48 7.41
CA ALA A 251 -8.43 -21.80 7.60
C ALA A 251 -8.37 -22.64 6.29
N SER A 252 -9.34 -22.47 5.40
CA SER A 252 -9.37 -23.13 4.09
C SER A 252 -8.31 -22.67 3.09
N LYS A 253 -7.52 -21.63 3.43
CA LYS A 253 -6.47 -21.05 2.57
C LYS A 253 -5.07 -21.13 3.21
N VAL A 254 -4.93 -21.79 4.35
CA VAL A 254 -3.66 -21.88 5.10
C VAL A 254 -2.57 -22.58 4.31
N ASP A 255 -2.92 -23.58 3.53
CA ASP A 255 -2.03 -24.30 2.61
C ASP A 255 -1.41 -23.43 1.51
N ARG A 256 -1.91 -22.20 1.34
CA ARG A 256 -1.36 -21.20 0.43
C ARG A 256 -0.53 -20.11 1.14
N VAL A 257 -0.51 -20.07 2.46
CA VAL A 257 0.24 -19.05 3.22
C VAL A 257 1.74 -19.37 3.18
N ALA A 258 2.55 -18.38 2.80
CA ALA A 258 4.00 -18.53 2.79
C ALA A 258 4.58 -18.49 4.22
N ALA A 259 5.46 -19.43 4.53
CA ALA A 259 6.25 -19.43 5.76
C ALA A 259 7.17 -18.20 5.80
N ALA A 260 7.38 -17.63 6.99
CA ALA A 260 8.27 -16.48 7.13
C ALA A 260 9.63 -16.90 7.70
N TYR A 261 10.69 -16.34 7.13
CA TYR A 261 12.06 -16.61 7.47
C TYR A 261 12.79 -15.37 7.98
N SER A 262 13.89 -15.56 8.68
CA SER A 262 14.78 -14.48 9.11
C SER A 262 16.23 -14.81 8.78
N PRO A 263 17.05 -13.81 8.39
CA PRO A 263 18.46 -14.01 8.16
C PRO A 263 19.18 -14.39 9.46
N THR A 264 20.20 -15.25 9.36
CA THR A 264 21.06 -15.67 10.45
C THR A 264 22.53 -15.58 10.09
N GLY A 265 23.35 -15.20 11.06
CA GLY A 265 24.79 -15.14 10.92
C GLY A 265 25.30 -14.17 9.86
N PRO A 266 26.61 -14.14 9.61
CA PRO A 266 27.24 -13.22 8.67
C PRO A 266 26.90 -13.51 7.19
N SER A 267 26.56 -14.75 6.87
CA SER A 267 26.22 -15.19 5.50
C SER A 267 24.80 -14.84 5.09
N ASN A 268 23.98 -14.30 6.01
CA ASN A 268 22.56 -14.02 5.78
C ASN A 268 21.73 -15.23 5.31
N THR A 269 22.16 -16.46 5.60
CA THR A 269 21.33 -17.65 5.40
C THR A 269 20.07 -17.56 6.25
N ILE A 270 18.98 -18.16 5.78
CA ILE A 270 17.69 -18.02 6.44
C ILE A 270 17.38 -19.18 7.39
N GLN A 271 16.59 -18.87 8.41
CA GLN A 271 15.95 -19.85 9.30
C GLN A 271 14.47 -19.57 9.42
N LEU A 272 13.67 -20.60 9.67
CA LEU A 272 12.24 -20.48 9.89
C LEU A 272 11.94 -19.53 11.07
N ARG A 273 11.05 -18.58 10.84
CA ARG A 273 10.58 -17.59 11.83
C ARG A 273 9.12 -17.83 12.22
N ARG A 274 8.29 -18.20 11.24
CA ARG A 274 6.87 -18.43 11.41
C ARG A 274 6.38 -19.48 10.42
N VAL A 275 5.70 -20.50 10.92
CA VAL A 275 5.03 -21.51 10.11
C VAL A 275 3.79 -20.94 9.43
N PRO A 276 3.33 -21.54 8.32
CA PRO A 276 2.02 -21.24 7.76
C PRO A 276 0.92 -21.63 8.74
N GLU A 277 0.09 -20.68 9.10
CA GLU A 277 -1.00 -20.91 10.05
C GLU A 277 -2.20 -20.00 9.73
N ALA A 278 -3.38 -20.39 10.15
CA ALA A 278 -4.55 -19.54 10.13
C ALA A 278 -4.30 -18.31 11.02
N SER A 279 -4.83 -17.18 10.60
CA SER A 279 -4.72 -15.97 11.42
C SER A 279 -5.41 -16.16 12.76
N GLU A 280 -4.68 -15.87 13.84
CA GLU A 280 -5.28 -15.83 15.18
C GLU A 280 -6.48 -14.87 15.23
N PRO A 281 -7.49 -15.19 16.04
CA PRO A 281 -8.58 -14.25 16.27
C PRO A 281 -8.04 -12.89 16.70
N THR A 282 -8.40 -11.85 16.00
CA THR A 282 -8.01 -10.47 16.34
C THR A 282 -9.22 -9.56 16.30
N SER A 283 -9.23 -8.59 17.19
CA SER A 283 -10.12 -7.43 17.17
C SER A 283 -9.40 -6.15 16.73
N TYR A 284 -8.12 -6.25 16.42
CA TYR A 284 -7.31 -5.13 15.97
C TYR A 284 -7.12 -5.18 14.44
N PHE A 285 -7.71 -4.23 13.74
CA PHE A 285 -7.60 -4.05 12.30
C PHE A 285 -6.89 -2.72 12.03
N GLY A 286 -5.55 -2.72 12.11
CA GLY A 286 -4.74 -1.50 12.01
C GLY A 286 -4.41 -1.12 10.57
N GLY A 287 -4.15 0.18 10.36
CA GLY A 287 -3.75 0.70 9.05
C GLY A 287 -2.26 0.54 8.74
N VAL A 288 -1.44 0.40 9.78
CA VAL A 288 0.03 0.29 9.63
C VAL A 288 0.44 -1.02 8.98
N ALA A 289 -0.24 -2.11 9.33
CA ALA A 289 0.01 -3.46 8.84
C ALA A 289 -1.17 -4.38 9.23
N GLY A 290 -1.20 -5.59 8.69
CA GLY A 290 -2.15 -6.62 9.12
C GLY A 290 -2.78 -7.37 7.96
N LEU A 291 -2.76 -6.82 6.76
CA LEU A 291 -3.25 -7.53 5.59
C LEU A 291 -2.26 -8.60 5.13
N SER A 292 -2.84 -9.68 4.63
CA SER A 292 -2.18 -10.68 3.78
C SER A 292 -2.81 -10.61 2.39
N SER A 293 -2.04 -10.87 1.34
CA SER A 293 -2.50 -10.77 -0.05
C SER A 293 -1.66 -11.66 -0.97
N THR A 294 -2.07 -11.77 -2.22
CA THR A 294 -1.33 -12.42 -3.31
C THR A 294 -0.81 -11.38 -4.30
N ALA A 295 0.16 -11.73 -5.15
CA ALA A 295 0.61 -10.86 -6.24
C ALA A 295 -0.53 -10.55 -7.23
N PRO A 296 -1.40 -11.51 -7.63
CA PRO A 296 -2.58 -11.23 -8.44
C PRO A 296 -3.56 -10.22 -7.85
N ASP A 297 -3.88 -10.33 -6.56
CA ASP A 297 -4.81 -9.39 -5.92
C ASP A 297 -4.21 -7.99 -5.79
N TYR A 298 -2.94 -7.92 -5.38
CA TYR A 298 -2.27 -6.63 -5.26
C TYR A 298 -2.07 -5.96 -6.63
N PHE A 299 -1.94 -6.73 -7.70
CA PHE A 299 -1.97 -6.21 -9.08
C PHE A 299 -3.31 -5.55 -9.40
N ARG A 300 -4.45 -6.14 -9.02
CA ARG A 300 -5.76 -5.51 -9.25
C ARG A 300 -5.87 -4.15 -8.58
N PHE A 301 -5.43 -4.04 -7.34
CA PHE A 301 -5.36 -2.76 -6.63
C PHE A 301 -4.41 -1.77 -7.34
N SER A 302 -3.21 -2.21 -7.71
CA SER A 302 -2.23 -1.37 -8.39
C SER A 302 -2.71 -0.90 -9.76
N GLN A 303 -3.38 -1.78 -10.52
CA GLN A 303 -3.94 -1.44 -11.83
C GLN A 303 -5.12 -0.46 -11.71
N MET A 304 -5.96 -0.62 -10.69
CA MET A 304 -7.02 0.35 -10.39
C MET A 304 -6.43 1.75 -10.14
N ILE A 305 -5.37 1.86 -9.36
CA ILE A 305 -4.67 3.14 -9.12
C ILE A 305 -4.06 3.68 -10.43
N LEU A 306 -3.35 2.85 -11.20
CA LEU A 306 -2.73 3.26 -12.47
C LEU A 306 -3.76 3.77 -13.49
N ASN A 307 -4.94 3.18 -13.50
CA ASN A 307 -6.06 3.58 -14.36
C ASN A 307 -6.79 4.87 -13.87
N GLY A 308 -6.28 5.56 -12.87
CA GLY A 308 -6.95 6.74 -12.31
C GLY A 308 -8.21 6.39 -11.51
N GLY A 309 -8.16 5.30 -10.73
CA GLY A 309 -9.18 4.94 -9.75
C GLY A 309 -10.26 3.98 -10.23
N GLU A 310 -10.05 3.30 -11.39
CA GLU A 310 -11.06 2.40 -11.98
C GLU A 310 -10.42 1.10 -12.46
N LEU A 311 -11.13 -0.02 -12.27
CA LEU A 311 -10.78 -1.32 -12.84
C LEU A 311 -12.04 -2.06 -13.29
N ASN A 312 -12.06 -2.50 -14.56
CA ASN A 312 -13.14 -3.33 -15.14
C ASN A 312 -14.55 -2.73 -14.98
N GLY A 313 -14.68 -1.40 -15.10
CA GLY A 313 -15.95 -0.69 -14.94
C GLY A 313 -16.31 -0.35 -13.49
N VAL A 314 -15.50 -0.77 -12.52
CA VAL A 314 -15.67 -0.41 -11.10
C VAL A 314 -14.77 0.77 -10.77
N ARG A 315 -15.37 1.92 -10.45
CA ARG A 315 -14.66 3.12 -10.04
C ARG A 315 -14.69 3.27 -8.52
N LEU A 316 -13.50 3.28 -7.90
CA LEU A 316 -13.35 3.56 -6.46
C LEU A 316 -12.99 5.01 -6.19
N LEU A 317 -12.20 5.64 -7.09
CA LEU A 317 -11.74 7.02 -6.97
C LEU A 317 -11.83 7.73 -8.32
N SER A 318 -11.89 9.06 -8.30
CA SER A 318 -11.71 9.87 -9.49
C SER A 318 -10.23 9.97 -9.88
N PRO A 319 -9.91 10.24 -11.17
CA PRO A 319 -8.53 10.50 -11.58
C PRO A 319 -7.88 11.67 -10.84
N SER A 320 -8.65 12.68 -10.48
CA SER A 320 -8.17 13.84 -9.73
C SER A 320 -7.73 13.47 -8.32
N THR A 321 -8.47 12.60 -7.63
CA THR A 321 -8.11 12.11 -6.30
C THR A 321 -6.90 11.20 -6.35
N VAL A 322 -6.79 10.32 -7.34
CA VAL A 322 -5.59 9.51 -7.52
C VAL A 322 -4.36 10.40 -7.75
N ASN A 323 -4.46 11.42 -8.63
CA ASN A 323 -3.37 12.38 -8.85
C ASN A 323 -3.00 13.11 -7.56
N LEU A 324 -3.98 13.51 -6.74
CA LEU A 324 -3.74 14.13 -5.45
C LEU A 324 -2.97 13.18 -4.52
N MET A 325 -3.33 11.89 -4.49
CA MET A 325 -2.65 10.90 -3.64
C MET A 325 -1.19 10.66 -4.02
N ILE A 326 -0.86 10.70 -5.30
CA ILE A 326 0.49 10.46 -5.83
C ILE A 326 1.31 11.73 -6.06
N THR A 327 0.80 12.89 -5.64
CA THR A 327 1.56 14.16 -5.62
C THR A 327 2.42 14.23 -4.37
N ASN A 328 3.60 14.84 -4.45
CA ASN A 328 4.48 15.05 -3.30
C ASN A 328 3.87 16.08 -2.33
N HIS A 329 3.46 15.62 -1.14
CA HIS A 329 2.92 16.45 -0.06
C HIS A 329 3.96 16.84 1.00
N THR A 330 5.18 16.34 0.88
CA THR A 330 6.26 16.58 1.83
C THR A 330 7.29 17.63 1.35
N GLY A 331 7.11 18.14 0.13
CA GLY A 331 8.06 19.10 -0.44
C GLY A 331 9.48 18.55 -0.42
N ASP A 332 10.40 19.32 0.16
CA ASP A 332 11.83 18.97 0.28
C ASP A 332 12.16 18.27 1.61
N PHE A 333 11.19 17.88 2.42
CA PHE A 333 11.47 17.16 3.65
C PHE A 333 12.22 15.86 3.36
N PRO A 334 13.33 15.61 4.06
CA PRO A 334 14.04 14.35 3.90
C PRO A 334 13.18 13.18 4.38
N ILE A 335 13.04 12.19 3.52
CA ILE A 335 12.38 10.93 3.86
C ILE A 335 13.39 10.04 4.58
N TYR A 336 13.32 9.99 5.91
CA TYR A 336 14.30 9.29 6.77
C TYR A 336 14.13 7.76 6.76
N ILE A 337 14.14 7.15 5.57
CA ILE A 337 14.24 5.70 5.38
C ILE A 337 15.52 5.42 4.59
N LYS A 338 16.31 4.44 5.05
CA LYS A 338 17.55 4.07 4.35
C LYS A 338 17.30 3.82 2.86
N GLY A 339 18.01 4.56 2.00
CA GLY A 339 17.89 4.43 0.54
C GLY A 339 16.72 5.20 -0.06
N SER A 340 16.16 6.18 0.65
CA SER A 340 15.06 7.03 0.17
C SER A 340 15.48 8.42 -0.30
N ASP A 341 16.78 8.65 -0.52
CA ASP A 341 17.25 9.84 -1.24
C ASP A 341 16.57 9.94 -2.61
N GLY A 342 16.07 11.10 -2.99
CA GLY A 342 15.34 11.28 -4.25
C GLY A 342 13.90 10.83 -4.23
N TYR A 343 13.33 10.61 -3.03
CA TYR A 343 11.91 10.30 -2.85
C TYR A 343 11.19 11.44 -2.12
N GLY A 344 9.90 11.59 -2.42
CA GLY A 344 8.90 12.32 -1.66
C GLY A 344 7.82 11.40 -1.15
N PHE A 345 6.82 11.96 -0.45
CA PHE A 345 5.68 11.21 0.06
C PHE A 345 4.35 11.91 -0.27
N GLY A 346 3.41 11.13 -0.77
CA GLY A 346 2.05 11.57 -1.05
C GLY A 346 1.07 11.19 0.05
N LEU A 347 -0.16 10.85 -0.32
CA LEU A 347 -1.19 10.41 0.62
C LEU A 347 -1.24 8.87 0.62
N GLY A 348 -0.30 8.26 1.37
CA GLY A 348 -0.17 6.80 1.50
C GLY A 348 0.83 6.13 0.57
N PHE A 349 1.50 6.87 -0.32
CA PHE A 349 2.52 6.38 -1.26
C PHE A 349 3.81 7.19 -1.14
N SER A 350 4.97 6.54 -1.29
CA SER A 350 6.18 7.25 -1.67
C SER A 350 6.25 7.41 -3.18
N MET A 351 6.91 8.45 -3.67
CA MET A 351 7.17 8.63 -5.10
C MET A 351 8.61 9.08 -5.35
N VAL A 352 9.11 8.73 -6.53
CA VAL A 352 10.42 9.15 -7.00
C VAL A 352 10.33 10.60 -7.49
N THR A 353 11.10 11.48 -6.86
CA THR A 353 11.24 12.89 -7.25
C THR A 353 12.51 13.13 -8.06
N ASP A 354 13.58 12.37 -7.77
CA ASP A 354 14.88 12.45 -8.44
C ASP A 354 15.49 11.04 -8.59
N PRO A 355 15.41 10.41 -9.79
CA PRO A 355 15.95 9.09 -10.03
C PRO A 355 17.47 8.97 -9.82
N ALA A 356 18.23 10.05 -10.06
CA ALA A 356 19.67 10.05 -9.87
C ALA A 356 20.04 9.92 -8.39
N LYS A 357 19.34 10.62 -7.51
CA LYS A 357 19.48 10.46 -6.06
C LYS A 357 18.94 9.13 -5.57
N ALA A 358 17.81 8.65 -6.13
CA ALA A 358 17.24 7.35 -5.83
C ALA A 358 18.14 6.18 -6.28
N ARG A 359 19.10 6.43 -7.19
CA ARG A 359 20.06 5.44 -7.74
C ARG A 359 19.36 4.24 -8.37
N GLN A 360 18.26 4.48 -9.05
CA GLN A 360 17.45 3.46 -9.70
C GLN A 360 17.12 3.87 -11.15
N ALA A 361 17.05 2.89 -12.03
CA ALA A 361 16.66 3.08 -13.44
C ALA A 361 15.14 3.15 -13.57
N ILE A 362 14.50 4.08 -12.86
CA ILE A 362 13.04 4.29 -12.85
C ILE A 362 12.72 5.71 -13.28
N THR A 363 11.49 5.98 -13.72
CA THR A 363 11.10 7.33 -14.17
C THR A 363 10.69 8.21 -12.99
N PRO A 364 10.85 9.54 -13.09
CA PRO A 364 10.28 10.47 -12.12
C PRO A 364 8.77 10.28 -12.04
N GLY A 365 8.20 10.31 -10.84
CA GLY A 365 6.78 10.07 -10.62
C GLY A 365 6.40 8.59 -10.43
N THR A 366 7.34 7.65 -10.60
CA THR A 366 7.12 6.26 -10.15
C THR A 366 6.81 6.25 -8.67
N PHE A 367 5.73 5.58 -8.25
CA PHE A 367 5.28 5.56 -6.87
C PHE A 367 4.96 4.13 -6.41
N GLY A 368 4.92 3.94 -5.10
CA GLY A 368 4.67 2.63 -4.50
C GLY A 368 4.94 2.60 -3.01
N TRP A 369 5.08 1.41 -2.45
CA TRP A 369 5.50 1.18 -1.07
C TRP A 369 5.98 -0.26 -0.88
N GLY A 370 6.48 -0.56 0.32
CA GLY A 370 6.93 -1.93 0.62
C GLY A 370 6.64 -2.38 2.04
N GLY A 371 6.59 -3.68 2.23
CA GLY A 371 6.35 -4.34 3.51
C GLY A 371 7.63 -4.66 4.27
N ALA A 372 7.60 -4.67 5.59
CA ALA A 372 8.75 -4.95 6.44
C ALA A 372 9.33 -6.37 6.24
N TRP A 373 8.57 -7.29 5.64
CA TRP A 373 8.99 -8.65 5.35
C TRP A 373 9.43 -8.87 3.88
N GLY A 374 9.87 -7.79 3.21
CA GLY A 374 10.52 -7.84 1.90
C GLY A 374 9.59 -7.57 0.73
N THR A 375 8.28 -7.68 0.89
CA THR A 375 7.32 -7.38 -0.17
C THR A 375 7.46 -5.93 -0.67
N VAL A 376 7.20 -5.70 -1.95
CA VAL A 376 7.25 -4.35 -2.56
C VAL A 376 6.38 -4.31 -3.81
N PHE A 377 5.86 -3.12 -4.11
CA PHE A 377 5.28 -2.81 -5.42
C PHE A 377 5.69 -1.42 -5.87
N TRP A 378 5.77 -1.25 -7.19
CA TRP A 378 5.99 0.01 -7.86
C TRP A 378 5.01 0.16 -9.01
N ILE A 379 4.51 1.36 -9.20
CA ILE A 379 3.67 1.78 -10.33
C ILE A 379 4.38 2.93 -11.01
N ASP A 380 4.69 2.75 -12.28
CA ASP A 380 5.27 3.78 -13.14
C ASP A 380 4.19 4.25 -14.13
N PRO A 381 3.59 5.44 -13.90
CA PRO A 381 2.53 5.94 -14.77
C PRO A 381 3.04 6.38 -16.14
N THR A 382 4.33 6.66 -16.29
CA THR A 382 4.93 7.09 -17.56
C THR A 382 5.15 5.91 -18.50
N GLU A 383 5.61 4.78 -17.95
CA GLU A 383 5.82 3.54 -18.71
C GLU A 383 4.59 2.61 -18.65
N GLU A 384 3.52 3.03 -17.97
CA GLU A 384 2.35 2.18 -17.69
C GLU A 384 2.74 0.81 -17.12
N LEU A 385 3.74 0.82 -16.21
CA LEU A 385 4.38 -0.38 -15.69
C LEU A 385 3.99 -0.60 -14.22
N ILE A 386 3.67 -1.85 -13.88
CA ILE A 386 3.49 -2.31 -12.50
C ILE A 386 4.49 -3.43 -12.25
N THR A 387 5.21 -3.33 -11.13
CA THR A 387 6.14 -4.35 -10.67
C THR A 387 5.80 -4.73 -9.24
N ILE A 388 5.63 -6.03 -8.96
CA ILE A 388 5.30 -6.55 -7.63
C ILE A 388 6.26 -7.68 -7.29
N LEU A 389 6.80 -7.66 -6.08
CA LEU A 389 7.56 -8.77 -5.49
C LEU A 389 6.94 -9.19 -4.17
N MET A 390 6.61 -10.46 -4.07
CA MET A 390 6.14 -11.09 -2.84
C MET A 390 7.20 -12.08 -2.33
N VAL A 391 7.72 -11.82 -1.15
CA VAL A 391 8.65 -12.66 -0.38
C VAL A 391 8.28 -12.60 1.10
N GLN A 392 8.77 -13.54 1.91
CA GLN A 392 8.52 -13.54 3.37
C GLN A 392 9.84 -13.66 4.13
N ILE A 393 10.60 -12.56 4.15
CA ILE A 393 11.88 -12.45 4.84
C ILE A 393 11.89 -11.28 5.80
N THR A 394 11.96 -11.53 7.11
CA THR A 394 12.13 -10.46 8.09
C THR A 394 13.53 -9.87 8.00
N SER A 395 13.68 -8.56 8.28
CA SER A 395 15.01 -7.92 8.25
C SER A 395 15.73 -7.98 6.90
N TYR A 396 14.99 -7.91 5.78
CA TYR A 396 15.49 -7.95 4.39
C TYR A 396 16.51 -6.85 4.03
N ARG A 397 16.74 -5.86 4.89
CA ARG A 397 17.55 -4.66 4.59
C ARG A 397 19.02 -4.93 4.29
N HIS A 398 19.47 -6.16 4.40
CA HIS A 398 20.79 -6.61 3.97
C HIS A 398 20.84 -7.00 2.50
N PHE A 399 19.68 -7.11 1.85
CA PHE A 399 19.51 -7.52 0.45
C PHE A 399 19.04 -6.33 -0.40
N ASN A 400 19.45 -6.32 -1.67
CA ASN A 400 19.01 -5.31 -2.63
C ASN A 400 17.79 -5.75 -3.44
N ILE A 401 17.05 -6.77 -2.98
CA ILE A 401 15.97 -7.42 -3.75
C ILE A 401 14.94 -6.45 -4.33
N ARG A 402 14.69 -5.33 -3.65
CA ARG A 402 13.74 -4.32 -4.12
C ARG A 402 14.28 -3.47 -5.27
N GLN A 403 15.57 -3.10 -5.21
CA GLN A 403 16.23 -2.40 -6.30
C GLN A 403 16.45 -3.34 -7.49
N ASP A 404 16.82 -4.59 -7.21
CA ASP A 404 17.05 -5.58 -8.25
C ASP A 404 15.79 -5.84 -9.06
N ILE A 405 14.64 -6.08 -8.42
CA ILE A 405 13.40 -6.32 -9.18
C ILE A 405 12.96 -5.08 -9.97
N ALA A 406 13.10 -3.88 -9.41
CA ALA A 406 12.77 -2.64 -10.12
C ALA A 406 13.67 -2.46 -11.35
N ASN A 407 14.99 -2.64 -11.18
CA ASN A 407 15.95 -2.53 -12.28
C ASN A 407 15.73 -3.61 -13.35
N MET A 408 15.42 -4.86 -12.96
CA MET A 408 15.18 -5.95 -13.89
C MET A 408 13.88 -5.80 -14.67
N ALA A 409 12.85 -5.22 -14.08
CA ALA A 409 11.63 -4.88 -14.79
C ALA A 409 11.87 -3.74 -15.81
N MET A 410 12.53 -2.67 -15.39
CA MET A 410 12.82 -1.51 -16.26
C MET A 410 13.76 -1.85 -17.42
N GLN A 411 14.81 -2.65 -17.20
CA GLN A 411 15.74 -3.02 -18.27
C GLN A 411 15.10 -3.94 -19.33
N ALA A 412 13.96 -4.55 -19.03
CA ALA A 412 13.23 -5.37 -19.99
C ALA A 412 12.39 -4.54 -20.97
N ILE A 413 12.23 -3.23 -20.73
CA ILE A 413 11.55 -2.31 -21.66
C ILE A 413 12.45 -2.11 -22.89
N THR A 414 11.92 -2.39 -24.07
CA THR A 414 12.59 -2.19 -25.37
C THR A 414 12.02 -1.00 -26.14
N GLU A 415 10.78 -0.62 -25.86
CA GLU A 415 10.08 0.52 -26.46
C GLU A 415 9.53 1.40 -25.33
N SER A 416 10.27 2.45 -24.95
CA SER A 416 9.91 3.34 -23.86
C SER A 416 8.82 4.33 -24.28
N LEU A 417 7.77 4.44 -23.47
CA LEU A 417 6.74 5.48 -23.61
C LEU A 417 7.29 6.85 -23.15
N TYR A 418 8.25 6.86 -22.24
CA TYR A 418 8.91 8.07 -21.74
C TYR A 418 9.72 8.80 -22.83
N ALA A 419 10.41 8.08 -23.70
CA ALA A 419 11.20 8.66 -24.80
C ALA A 419 10.31 9.44 -25.79
N GLY A 420 9.07 9.03 -25.99
CA GLY A 420 8.09 9.74 -26.82
C GLY A 420 7.72 11.12 -26.27
N GLN A 421 7.64 11.28 -24.96
CA GLN A 421 7.35 12.56 -24.31
C GLN A 421 8.54 13.54 -24.34
N GLN A 422 9.77 13.05 -24.31
CA GLN A 422 10.98 13.88 -24.44
C GLN A 422 11.16 14.46 -25.85
N LYS A 423 10.80 13.71 -26.91
CA LYS A 423 10.81 14.22 -28.28
C LYS A 423 9.90 15.45 -28.47
N ILE A 424 8.79 15.53 -27.75
CA ILE A 424 7.88 16.68 -27.77
C ILE A 424 8.47 17.93 -27.08
N ARG A 425 9.48 17.78 -26.20
CA ARG A 425 10.13 18.87 -25.46
C ARG A 425 11.43 19.39 -26.07
N GLY A 426 11.70 19.11 -27.34
CA GLY A 426 12.81 19.73 -28.09
C GLY A 426 14.19 19.14 -27.89
N TYR A 427 14.27 17.85 -27.66
CA TYR A 427 15.56 17.11 -27.67
C TYR A 427 16.15 17.17 -29.08
N LYS A 428 17.23 17.95 -29.29
CA LYS A 428 18.00 17.94 -30.53
C LYS A 428 18.80 16.64 -30.58
N GLU A 429 18.55 15.79 -31.57
CA GLU A 429 19.38 14.64 -31.86
C GLU A 429 20.85 15.10 -32.02
N ILE A 430 21.74 14.56 -31.22
CA ILE A 430 23.18 14.72 -31.45
C ILE A 430 23.50 13.92 -32.69
N PRO A 431 24.02 14.54 -33.78
CA PRO A 431 24.35 13.80 -34.99
C PRO A 431 25.37 12.73 -34.68
N ARG A 432 25.07 11.46 -35.03
CA ARG A 432 26.04 10.38 -34.97
C ARG A 432 27.19 10.76 -35.91
N ARG A 433 28.36 11.06 -35.34
CA ARG A 433 29.57 11.15 -36.17
C ARG A 433 29.82 9.78 -36.79
N ARG A 434 29.88 9.77 -38.13
CA ARG A 434 30.31 8.62 -38.94
C ARG A 434 31.80 8.36 -38.77
#